data_79a788c21d414f84b5b6fcec60dcc6e9
#
_entry.id   79a788c21d414f84b5b6fcec60dcc6e9
#
_cell.length_a   1.000
_cell.length_b   1.000
_cell.length_c   1.000
_cell.angle_alpha   90.00
_cell.angle_beta   90.00
_cell.angle_gamma   90.00
#
_symmetry.space_group_name_H-M   'P 1'
#
loop_
_entity.id
_entity.type
_entity.pdbx_description
1 polymer ?
#
loop_
_entity_poly.entity_id
_entity_poly.type
_entity_poly.pdbx_seq_one_letter_code
_entity_poly.pdbx_strand_id
1 'polypeptide(L)'
;MNKIKLLVASLSLSVMAVAQSYEGSIEFKMETSKDTTTNIYYVKGNDIKLDQIGRKSGKVEGSFVFDLNTKEIKFVNPVRKVWGEHKSETAPMIKGTCVSSKGTNTKMVQGQKCSEYIVKNTEENTVITYWIVTGKYDFFAPLVKAWNRKDKQSIYFNQIKDLPKGSMPLLSEEKSISDGKLISKLEVSKISKGNIDASKLSIPADYKKFEQK
;
A
#
# COMPACT_ATOMS: atom_id res chain seq x y z
N MET A 1 17.98 -58.57 -37.87
CA MET A 1 16.86 -57.60 -37.68
C MET A 1 17.09 -56.86 -36.38
N ASN A 2 17.74 -55.69 -36.44
CA ASN A 2 18.07 -54.87 -35.26
C ASN A 2 16.97 -53.84 -35.10
N LYS A 3 16.26 -53.92 -33.97
CA LYS A 3 15.23 -52.90 -33.58
C LYS A 3 15.96 -51.78 -32.84
N ILE A 4 16.07 -50.64 -33.51
CA ILE A 4 16.51 -49.37 -32.91
C ILE A 4 15.36 -48.82 -32.06
N LYS A 5 15.54 -48.77 -30.73
CA LYS A 5 14.64 -48.08 -29.82
C LYS A 5 15.01 -46.59 -29.79
N LEU A 6 14.13 -45.77 -30.36
CA LEU A 6 14.25 -44.31 -30.31
C LEU A 6 13.78 -43.83 -28.93
N LEU A 7 14.73 -43.38 -28.10
CA LEU A 7 14.44 -42.78 -26.79
C LEU A 7 14.15 -41.27 -27.01
N VAL A 8 12.92 -40.89 -26.99
CA VAL A 8 12.50 -39.45 -27.03
C VAL A 8 12.62 -38.92 -25.63
N ALA A 9 13.69 -38.18 -25.35
CA ALA A 9 13.85 -37.43 -24.11
C ALA A 9 13.03 -36.12 -24.22
N SER A 10 11.87 -36.09 -23.60
CA SER A 10 11.08 -34.84 -23.44
C SER A 10 11.75 -33.94 -22.43
N LEU A 11 12.42 -32.89 -22.90
CA LEU A 11 12.96 -31.81 -22.10
C LEU A 11 11.80 -30.91 -21.65
N SER A 12 11.25 -31.15 -20.46
CA SER A 12 10.28 -30.25 -19.85
C SER A 12 11.00 -28.97 -19.36
N LEU A 13 10.95 -27.92 -20.17
CA LEU A 13 11.32 -26.56 -19.71
C LEU A 13 10.31 -26.13 -18.63
N SER A 14 10.69 -26.25 -17.39
CA SER A 14 10.00 -25.61 -16.28
C SER A 14 10.25 -24.10 -16.38
N VAL A 15 9.35 -23.37 -17.03
CA VAL A 15 9.34 -21.91 -16.96
C VAL A 15 8.98 -21.55 -15.51
N MET A 16 9.98 -21.25 -14.69
CA MET A 16 9.75 -20.61 -13.41
C MET A 16 9.13 -19.26 -13.69
N ALA A 17 7.80 -19.15 -13.53
CA ALA A 17 7.12 -17.88 -13.51
C ALA A 17 7.64 -17.12 -12.28
N VAL A 18 8.63 -16.27 -12.48
CA VAL A 18 9.02 -15.27 -11.47
C VAL A 18 7.78 -14.42 -11.28
N ALA A 19 7.20 -14.50 -10.07
CA ALA A 19 6.06 -13.68 -9.72
C ALA A 19 6.48 -12.22 -9.88
N GLN A 20 6.04 -11.61 -10.98
CA GLN A 20 6.40 -10.23 -11.31
C GLN A 20 5.75 -9.34 -10.25
N SER A 21 6.58 -8.61 -9.48
CA SER A 21 6.13 -7.61 -8.53
C SER A 21 5.27 -6.57 -9.25
N TYR A 22 4.37 -5.93 -8.51
CA TYR A 22 3.51 -4.90 -9.09
C TYR A 22 4.34 -3.75 -9.67
N GLU A 23 4.04 -3.35 -10.89
CA GLU A 23 4.54 -2.12 -11.51
C GLU A 23 3.35 -1.34 -12.07
N GLY A 24 3.28 -0.03 -11.72
CA GLY A 24 2.17 0.81 -12.12
C GLY A 24 1.84 1.89 -11.11
N SER A 25 0.65 2.51 -11.29
CA SER A 25 0.14 3.50 -10.34
C SER A 25 -1.18 3.05 -9.70
N ILE A 26 -1.39 3.49 -8.45
CA ILE A 26 -2.60 3.23 -7.67
C ILE A 26 -3.05 4.55 -7.06
N GLU A 27 -4.21 5.03 -7.52
CA GLU A 27 -4.86 6.22 -6.96
C GLU A 27 -5.85 5.80 -5.89
N PHE A 28 -5.83 6.48 -4.75
CA PHE A 28 -6.77 6.24 -3.67
C PHE A 28 -7.18 7.54 -2.98
N LYS A 29 -8.37 7.50 -2.39
CA LYS A 29 -8.91 8.59 -1.57
C LYS A 29 -8.94 8.14 -0.12
N MET A 30 -8.59 9.06 0.75
CA MET A 30 -8.78 8.93 2.20
C MET A 30 -9.81 9.98 2.62
N GLU A 31 -10.94 9.53 3.10
CA GLU A 31 -12.02 10.38 3.59
C GLU A 31 -12.05 10.30 5.13
N THR A 32 -12.18 11.45 5.76
CA THR A 32 -12.43 11.60 7.19
C THR A 32 -13.61 12.54 7.39
N SER A 33 -14.09 12.69 8.62
CA SER A 33 -15.14 13.68 8.93
C SER A 33 -14.75 15.14 8.62
N LYS A 34 -13.46 15.42 8.45
CA LYS A 34 -12.92 16.78 8.27
C LYS A 34 -12.46 17.07 6.85
N ASP A 35 -11.93 16.05 6.15
CA ASP A 35 -11.29 16.25 4.86
C ASP A 35 -11.24 14.97 4.02
N THR A 36 -11.08 15.17 2.70
CA THR A 36 -10.84 14.11 1.73
C THR A 36 -9.54 14.42 0.99
N THR A 37 -8.58 13.50 1.07
CA THR A 37 -7.30 13.60 0.37
C THR A 37 -7.24 12.59 -0.78
N THR A 38 -6.65 13.00 -1.90
CA THR A 38 -6.34 12.12 -3.03
C THR A 38 -4.84 11.85 -3.05
N ASN A 39 -4.46 10.60 -3.20
CA ASN A 39 -3.08 10.17 -3.18
C ASN A 39 -2.82 9.19 -4.32
N ILE A 40 -1.58 9.18 -4.84
CA ILE A 40 -1.19 8.28 -5.93
C ILE A 40 0.12 7.59 -5.54
N TYR A 41 0.10 6.26 -5.45
CA TYR A 41 1.32 5.47 -5.44
C TYR A 41 1.80 5.26 -6.88
N TYR A 42 3.09 5.47 -7.11
CA TYR A 42 3.86 4.98 -8.25
C TYR A 42 4.78 3.89 -7.73
N VAL A 43 4.71 2.70 -8.30
CA VAL A 43 5.41 1.52 -7.78
C VAL A 43 6.19 0.85 -8.88
N LYS A 44 7.46 0.54 -8.60
CA LYS A 44 8.33 -0.28 -9.44
C LYS A 44 9.19 -1.16 -8.54
N GLY A 45 8.70 -2.38 -8.31
CA GLY A 45 9.35 -3.28 -7.35
C GLY A 45 9.35 -2.71 -5.93
N ASN A 46 10.56 -2.43 -5.41
CA ASN A 46 10.78 -1.89 -4.06
C ASN A 46 10.91 -0.36 -4.03
N ASP A 47 10.90 0.29 -5.20
CA ASP A 47 10.91 1.74 -5.31
C ASP A 47 9.48 2.26 -5.41
N ILE A 48 9.12 3.14 -4.49
CA ILE A 48 7.77 3.67 -4.39
C ILE A 48 7.83 5.19 -4.22
N LYS A 49 6.95 5.88 -4.92
CA LYS A 49 6.65 7.28 -4.64
C LYS A 49 5.16 7.43 -4.35
N LEU A 50 4.84 8.14 -3.31
CA LEU A 50 3.50 8.59 -2.99
C LEU A 50 3.39 10.08 -3.27
N ASP A 51 2.50 10.47 -4.16
CA ASP A 51 2.13 11.86 -4.39
C ASP A 51 0.82 12.18 -3.65
N GLN A 52 0.81 13.30 -2.93
CA GLN A 52 -0.36 13.86 -2.28
C GLN A 52 -0.92 15.00 -3.16
N ILE A 53 -2.15 14.83 -3.61
CA ILE A 53 -2.79 15.77 -4.54
C ILE A 53 -3.60 16.80 -3.75
N GLY A 54 -3.28 18.06 -3.94
CA GLY A 54 -4.00 19.15 -3.32
C GLY A 54 -5.43 19.26 -3.85
N ARG A 55 -6.39 19.28 -2.94
CA ARG A 55 -7.83 19.29 -3.28
C ARG A 55 -8.23 20.48 -4.14
N LYS A 56 -7.69 21.67 -3.86
CA LYS A 56 -8.01 22.90 -4.59
C LYS A 56 -7.18 23.08 -5.85
N SER A 57 -5.91 22.70 -5.78
CA SER A 57 -4.94 22.92 -6.86
C SER A 57 -4.98 21.83 -7.93
N GLY A 58 -5.40 20.62 -7.58
CA GLY A 58 -5.26 19.42 -8.41
C GLY A 58 -3.81 19.04 -8.69
N LYS A 59 -2.85 19.71 -8.04
CA LYS A 59 -1.41 19.50 -8.25
C LYS A 59 -0.81 18.73 -7.08
N VAL A 60 0.38 18.18 -7.28
CA VAL A 60 1.14 17.54 -6.21
C VAL A 60 1.61 18.61 -5.23
N GLU A 61 1.20 18.53 -3.97
CA GLU A 61 1.57 19.46 -2.89
C GLU A 61 2.63 18.87 -1.96
N GLY A 62 2.74 17.57 -1.92
CA GLY A 62 3.74 16.85 -1.15
C GLY A 62 3.97 15.46 -1.73
N SER A 63 5.14 14.89 -1.48
CA SER A 63 5.43 13.51 -1.88
C SER A 63 6.30 12.82 -0.84
N PHE A 64 6.25 11.49 -0.85
CA PHE A 64 7.20 10.64 -0.14
C PHE A 64 7.82 9.67 -1.14
N VAL A 65 9.13 9.52 -1.06
CA VAL A 65 9.90 8.54 -1.84
C VAL A 65 10.41 7.49 -0.89
N PHE A 66 10.16 6.22 -1.21
CA PHE A 66 10.52 5.07 -0.39
C PHE A 66 11.43 4.15 -1.19
N ASP A 67 12.53 3.74 -0.58
CA ASP A 67 13.31 2.58 -0.99
C ASP A 67 13.11 1.48 0.07
N LEU A 68 12.37 0.44 -0.28
CA LEU A 68 12.08 -0.65 0.67
C LEU A 68 13.27 -1.58 0.90
N ASN A 69 14.32 -1.53 0.06
CA ASN A 69 15.54 -2.30 0.28
C ASN A 69 16.38 -1.69 1.41
N THR A 70 16.58 -0.36 1.35
CA THR A 70 17.35 0.39 2.36
C THR A 70 16.49 0.86 3.53
N LYS A 71 15.16 0.84 3.38
CA LYS A 71 14.15 1.41 4.29
C LYS A 71 14.26 2.93 4.43
N GLU A 72 14.89 3.58 3.47
CA GLU A 72 14.93 5.03 3.41
C GLU A 72 13.59 5.61 3.00
N ILE A 73 13.21 6.69 3.69
CA ILE A 73 12.03 7.49 3.35
C ILE A 73 12.47 8.93 3.23
N LYS A 74 12.10 9.56 2.12
CA LYS A 74 12.37 10.97 1.88
C LYS A 74 11.06 11.70 1.65
N PHE A 75 10.83 12.78 2.37
CA PHE A 75 9.75 13.70 2.05
C PHE A 75 10.20 14.68 0.98
N VAL A 76 9.28 15.09 0.11
CA VAL A 76 9.53 16.03 -0.97
C VAL A 76 8.43 17.08 -0.96
N ASN A 77 8.82 18.35 -0.98
CA ASN A 77 7.91 19.47 -1.13
C ASN A 77 8.13 20.11 -2.52
N PRO A 78 7.26 19.82 -3.50
CA PRO A 78 7.44 20.32 -4.87
C PRO A 78 7.18 21.83 -4.98
N VAL A 79 6.38 22.41 -4.09
CA VAL A 79 6.10 23.86 -4.09
C VAL A 79 7.33 24.66 -3.70
N ARG A 80 8.09 24.17 -2.70
CA ARG A 80 9.34 24.80 -2.22
C ARG A 80 10.58 24.28 -2.93
N LYS A 81 10.45 23.23 -3.74
CA LYS A 81 11.57 22.51 -4.37
C LYS A 81 12.63 22.05 -3.35
N VAL A 82 12.15 21.45 -2.26
CA VAL A 82 13.02 20.90 -1.20
C VAL A 82 12.64 19.47 -0.88
N TRP A 83 13.62 18.73 -0.34
CA TRP A 83 13.43 17.39 0.17
C TRP A 83 14.22 17.17 1.45
N GLY A 84 13.87 16.17 2.23
CA GLY A 84 14.59 15.80 3.45
C GLY A 84 14.35 14.33 3.80
N GLU A 85 15.18 13.84 4.72
CA GLU A 85 15.01 12.49 5.25
C GLU A 85 13.82 12.46 6.21
N HIS A 86 12.97 11.47 6.05
CA HIS A 86 11.87 11.21 6.98
C HIS A 86 12.28 10.04 7.87
N LYS A 87 12.46 10.33 9.15
CA LYS A 87 12.69 9.28 10.13
C LYS A 87 11.34 8.73 10.58
N SER A 88 11.18 7.41 10.45
CA SER A 88 10.00 6.74 10.99
C SER A 88 9.93 7.02 12.50
N GLU A 89 8.82 7.56 12.94
CA GLU A 89 8.60 7.86 14.36
C GLU A 89 8.46 6.56 15.17
N THR A 90 8.50 6.69 16.49
CA THR A 90 8.21 5.57 17.40
C THR A 90 6.86 4.93 17.04
N ALA A 91 6.82 3.60 17.05
CA ALA A 91 5.60 2.87 16.74
C ALA A 91 4.41 3.42 17.55
N PRO A 92 3.27 3.66 16.91
CA PRO A 92 2.10 4.16 17.62
C PRO A 92 1.64 3.14 18.68
N MET A 93 1.32 3.62 19.86
CA MET A 93 0.77 2.79 20.92
C MET A 93 -0.71 2.51 20.65
N ILE A 94 -1.07 1.23 20.64
CA ILE A 94 -2.46 0.76 20.62
C ILE A 94 -2.87 0.53 22.08
N LYS A 95 -3.98 1.10 22.51
CA LYS A 95 -4.57 0.79 23.82
C LYS A 95 -5.29 -0.55 23.69
N GLY A 96 -5.05 -1.44 24.65
CA GLY A 96 -5.68 -2.76 24.67
C GLY A 96 -5.24 -3.68 23.53
N THR A 97 -6.14 -4.57 23.12
CA THR A 97 -5.85 -5.64 22.17
C THR A 97 -6.69 -5.52 20.90
N CYS A 98 -6.03 -5.61 19.74
CA CYS A 98 -6.71 -5.79 18.48
C CYS A 98 -7.01 -7.27 18.23
N VAL A 99 -8.27 -7.57 17.90
CA VAL A 99 -8.71 -8.88 17.45
C VAL A 99 -8.96 -8.83 15.96
N SER A 100 -8.21 -9.63 15.19
CA SER A 100 -8.39 -9.73 13.74
C SER A 100 -9.12 -11.03 13.37
N SER A 101 -10.01 -10.97 12.39
CA SER A 101 -10.70 -12.12 11.82
C SER A 101 -10.86 -11.96 10.31
N LYS A 102 -10.86 -13.10 9.61
CA LYS A 102 -11.26 -13.15 8.21
C LYS A 102 -12.76 -13.35 8.15
N GLY A 103 -13.46 -12.47 7.45
CA GLY A 103 -14.89 -12.61 7.19
C GLY A 103 -15.18 -13.64 6.09
N THR A 104 -16.46 -13.93 5.89
CA THR A 104 -16.95 -14.86 4.87
C THR A 104 -17.31 -14.13 3.56
N ASN A 105 -17.43 -12.81 3.61
CA ASN A 105 -17.89 -12.01 2.49
C ASN A 105 -16.77 -11.74 1.48
N THR A 106 -17.19 -11.54 0.23
CA THR A 106 -16.32 -11.05 -0.85
C THR A 106 -16.99 -9.87 -1.54
N LYS A 107 -16.16 -8.96 -2.07
CA LYS A 107 -16.63 -7.76 -2.77
C LYS A 107 -15.74 -7.49 -3.99
N MET A 108 -16.34 -7.03 -5.07
CA MET A 108 -15.58 -6.51 -6.22
C MET A 108 -15.22 -5.06 -5.99
N VAL A 109 -13.92 -4.74 -6.00
CA VAL A 109 -13.40 -3.37 -5.92
C VAL A 109 -12.41 -3.19 -7.07
N GLN A 110 -12.59 -2.18 -7.90
CA GLN A 110 -11.75 -1.93 -9.09
C GLN A 110 -11.54 -3.18 -9.96
N GLY A 111 -12.63 -3.96 -10.18
CA GLY A 111 -12.58 -5.18 -10.98
C GLY A 111 -11.83 -6.35 -10.34
N GLN A 112 -11.43 -6.24 -9.07
CA GLN A 112 -10.72 -7.30 -8.34
C GLN A 112 -11.57 -7.85 -7.21
N LYS A 113 -11.56 -9.18 -7.06
CA LYS A 113 -12.26 -9.87 -5.97
C LYS A 113 -11.47 -9.70 -4.68
N CYS A 114 -12.07 -9.02 -3.71
CA CYS A 114 -11.52 -8.80 -2.38
C CYS A 114 -12.20 -9.68 -1.35
N SER A 115 -11.42 -10.16 -0.39
CA SER A 115 -11.91 -10.85 0.80
C SER A 115 -12.05 -9.86 1.96
N GLU A 116 -13.03 -10.10 2.81
CA GLU A 116 -13.26 -9.31 4.01
C GLU A 116 -12.29 -9.70 5.13
N TYR A 117 -11.70 -8.70 5.78
CA TYR A 117 -10.95 -8.83 7.03
C TYR A 117 -11.43 -7.75 7.99
N ILE A 118 -11.61 -8.12 9.24
CA ILE A 118 -12.13 -7.22 10.28
C ILE A 118 -11.12 -7.16 11.41
N VAL A 119 -10.76 -5.95 11.83
CA VAL A 119 -9.92 -5.71 13.01
C VAL A 119 -10.72 -4.87 13.99
N LYS A 120 -10.93 -5.40 15.21
CA LYS A 120 -11.72 -4.78 16.26
C LYS A 120 -10.85 -4.53 17.49
N ASN A 121 -11.03 -3.34 18.08
CA ASN A 121 -10.44 -2.97 19.36
C ASN A 121 -11.51 -2.28 20.21
N THR A 122 -11.95 -2.93 21.27
CA THR A 122 -13.04 -2.44 22.12
C THR A 122 -12.60 -1.30 23.02
N GLU A 123 -11.34 -1.28 23.48
CA GLU A 123 -10.82 -0.21 24.33
C GLU A 123 -10.68 1.12 23.55
N GLU A 124 -10.35 1.05 22.26
CA GLU A 124 -10.31 2.22 21.39
C GLU A 124 -11.64 2.52 20.70
N ASN A 125 -12.70 1.77 21.04
CA ASN A 125 -14.03 1.89 20.44
C ASN A 125 -13.99 1.88 18.90
N THR A 126 -13.12 1.05 18.30
CA THR A 126 -12.83 1.09 16.86
C THR A 126 -12.97 -0.29 16.24
N VAL A 127 -13.63 -0.34 15.09
CA VAL A 127 -13.63 -1.49 14.18
C VAL A 127 -13.28 -1.01 12.78
N ILE A 128 -12.37 -1.74 12.12
CA ILE A 128 -12.00 -1.46 10.72
C ILE A 128 -12.30 -2.71 9.90
N THR A 129 -13.09 -2.53 8.85
CA THR A 129 -13.34 -3.56 7.84
C THR A 129 -12.48 -3.28 6.62
N TYR A 130 -11.64 -4.23 6.25
CA TYR A 130 -10.78 -4.18 5.06
C TYR A 130 -11.30 -5.13 3.99
N TRP A 131 -11.37 -4.66 2.76
CA TRP A 131 -11.59 -5.45 1.56
C TRP A 131 -10.26 -5.63 0.86
N ILE A 132 -9.66 -6.81 1.02
CA ILE A 132 -8.28 -7.10 0.65
C ILE A 132 -8.23 -7.97 -0.59
N VAL A 133 -7.49 -7.51 -1.59
CA VAL A 133 -7.04 -8.31 -2.73
C VAL A 133 -5.71 -8.99 -2.41
N THR A 134 -5.48 -10.17 -2.95
CA THR A 134 -4.21 -10.91 -2.78
C THR A 134 -3.52 -11.14 -4.13
N GLY A 135 -2.20 -11.28 -4.11
CA GLY A 135 -1.42 -11.76 -5.25
C GLY A 135 -0.23 -10.90 -5.66
N LYS A 136 -0.40 -9.65 -6.11
CA LYS A 136 0.66 -8.91 -6.80
C LYS A 136 1.17 -7.66 -6.07
N TYR A 137 0.69 -7.40 -4.87
CA TYR A 137 0.98 -6.17 -4.14
C TYR A 137 2.01 -6.40 -3.02
N ASP A 138 3.09 -7.14 -3.32
CA ASP A 138 4.13 -7.52 -2.36
C ASP A 138 4.79 -6.32 -1.68
N PHE A 139 4.76 -5.15 -2.32
CA PHE A 139 5.31 -3.91 -1.79
C PHE A 139 4.51 -3.35 -0.60
N PHE A 140 3.18 -3.63 -0.52
CA PHE A 140 2.29 -2.88 0.36
C PHE A 140 2.55 -3.12 1.86
N ALA A 141 2.63 -4.37 2.30
CA ALA A 141 2.88 -4.67 3.71
C ALA A 141 4.27 -4.16 4.18
N PRO A 142 5.38 -4.36 3.41
CA PRO A 142 6.66 -3.73 3.73
C PRO A 142 6.59 -2.20 3.78
N LEU A 143 5.85 -1.55 2.85
CA LEU A 143 5.67 -0.10 2.84
C LEU A 143 4.99 0.40 4.12
N VAL A 144 3.85 -0.20 4.48
CA VAL A 144 3.10 0.21 5.69
C VAL A 144 3.95 0.05 6.93
N LYS A 145 4.73 -1.04 7.02
CA LYS A 145 5.64 -1.29 8.13
C LYS A 145 6.81 -0.30 8.18
N ALA A 146 7.42 0.01 7.04
CA ALA A 146 8.53 0.96 6.96
C ALA A 146 8.08 2.39 7.28
N TRP A 147 6.93 2.79 6.77
CA TRP A 147 6.40 4.13 6.97
C TRP A 147 5.92 4.36 8.41
N ASN A 148 5.42 3.33 9.07
CA ASN A 148 5.04 3.35 10.48
C ASN A 148 4.12 4.54 10.84
N ARG A 149 3.09 4.78 10.02
CA ARG A 149 2.14 5.88 10.20
C ARG A 149 1.31 5.72 11.47
N LYS A 150 0.85 6.85 12.01
CA LYS A 150 0.01 6.91 13.21
C LYS A 150 -1.50 6.80 12.94
N ASP A 151 -1.93 6.72 11.66
CA ASP A 151 -3.34 6.54 11.36
C ASP A 151 -3.81 5.11 11.65
N LYS A 152 -5.03 4.98 12.15
CA LYS A 152 -5.58 3.68 12.55
C LYS A 152 -5.71 2.70 11.38
N GLN A 153 -5.97 3.18 10.17
CA GLN A 153 -6.05 2.34 8.97
C GLN A 153 -4.74 1.56 8.75
N SER A 154 -3.59 2.21 8.91
CA SER A 154 -2.27 1.59 8.77
C SER A 154 -1.91 0.72 9.96
N ILE A 155 -2.17 1.20 11.18
CA ILE A 155 -1.85 0.50 12.43
C ILE A 155 -2.59 -0.83 12.51
N TYR A 156 -3.90 -0.80 12.25
CA TYR A 156 -4.77 -1.97 12.38
C TYR A 156 -4.55 -2.98 11.25
N PHE A 157 -4.17 -2.51 10.05
CA PHE A 157 -3.76 -3.40 8.96
C PHE A 157 -2.59 -4.31 9.40
N ASN A 158 -1.62 -3.78 10.11
CA ASN A 158 -0.48 -4.53 10.65
C ASN A 158 -0.88 -5.54 11.75
N GLN A 159 -2.10 -5.49 12.27
CA GLN A 159 -2.62 -6.44 13.26
C GLN A 159 -3.33 -7.64 12.63
N ILE A 160 -3.51 -7.65 11.31
CA ILE A 160 -4.15 -8.78 10.62
C ILE A 160 -3.16 -9.95 10.60
N LYS A 161 -3.55 -11.05 11.23
CA LYS A 161 -2.78 -12.29 11.25
C LYS A 161 -3.02 -13.08 9.95
N ASP A 162 -2.03 -13.87 9.56
CA ASP A 162 -2.11 -14.83 8.44
C ASP A 162 -2.56 -14.22 7.10
N LEU A 163 -2.18 -12.95 6.89
CA LEU A 163 -2.46 -12.26 5.63
C LEU A 163 -1.59 -12.85 4.50
N PRO A 164 -2.19 -13.33 3.40
CA PRO A 164 -1.41 -13.88 2.29
C PRO A 164 -0.43 -12.85 1.72
N LYS A 165 0.72 -13.33 1.25
CA LYS A 165 1.71 -12.48 0.57
C LYS A 165 1.08 -11.74 -0.61
N GLY A 166 1.51 -10.52 -0.87
CA GLY A 166 0.98 -9.69 -1.95
C GLY A 166 -0.44 -9.17 -1.70
N SER A 167 -0.83 -9.06 -0.44
CA SER A 167 -2.12 -8.51 -0.03
C SER A 167 -2.09 -7.00 0.08
N MET A 168 -3.19 -6.34 -0.37
CA MET A 168 -3.40 -4.90 -0.23
C MET A 168 -4.90 -4.61 -0.07
N PRO A 169 -5.31 -3.72 0.85
CA PRO A 169 -6.69 -3.27 0.94
C PRO A 169 -7.01 -2.32 -0.22
N LEU A 170 -8.08 -2.61 -0.95
CA LEU A 170 -8.62 -1.70 -1.97
C LEU A 170 -9.73 -0.80 -1.43
N LEU A 171 -10.32 -1.20 -0.31
CA LEU A 171 -11.31 -0.44 0.43
C LEU A 171 -11.16 -0.78 1.90
N SER A 172 -11.21 0.24 2.77
CA SER A 172 -11.35 0.04 4.21
C SER A 172 -12.22 1.11 4.84
N GLU A 173 -12.98 0.71 5.84
CA GLU A 173 -13.91 1.57 6.57
C GLU A 173 -13.64 1.43 8.07
N GLU A 174 -13.30 2.55 8.71
CA GLU A 174 -13.17 2.67 10.15
C GLU A 174 -14.48 3.17 10.74
N LYS A 175 -15.02 2.45 11.71
CA LYS A 175 -16.26 2.81 12.40
C LYS A 175 -16.08 2.77 13.91
N SER A 176 -16.83 3.59 14.60
CA SER A 176 -17.02 3.49 16.04
C SER A 176 -17.86 2.25 16.35
N ILE A 177 -17.47 1.46 17.37
CA ILE A 177 -18.21 0.27 17.79
C ILE A 177 -19.53 0.65 18.46
N SER A 178 -19.53 1.73 19.26
CA SER A 178 -20.66 2.09 20.11
C SER A 178 -21.88 2.61 19.34
N ASP A 179 -21.66 3.32 18.22
CA ASP A 179 -22.73 3.96 17.46
C ASP A 179 -22.70 3.67 15.96
N GLY A 180 -21.73 2.88 15.49
CA GLY A 180 -21.57 2.51 14.08
C GLY A 180 -21.16 3.64 13.16
N LYS A 181 -20.85 4.84 13.70
CA LYS A 181 -20.49 6.02 12.91
C LYS A 181 -19.20 5.80 12.13
N LEU A 182 -19.23 6.15 10.84
CA LEU A 182 -18.05 6.16 9.99
C LEU A 182 -17.08 7.26 10.44
N ILE A 183 -15.84 6.89 10.72
CA ILE A 183 -14.76 7.77 11.16
C ILE A 183 -13.85 8.11 9.99
N SER A 184 -13.42 7.08 9.25
CA SER A 184 -12.60 7.25 8.06
C SER A 184 -12.86 6.16 7.04
N LYS A 185 -12.60 6.47 5.76
CA LYS A 185 -12.68 5.53 4.65
C LYS A 185 -11.46 5.69 3.75
N LEU A 186 -10.82 4.60 3.38
CA LEU A 186 -9.84 4.55 2.31
C LEU A 186 -10.44 3.77 1.14
N GLU A 187 -10.37 4.32 -0.07
CA GLU A 187 -10.87 3.66 -1.27
C GLU A 187 -9.94 3.87 -2.45
N VAL A 188 -9.50 2.77 -3.06
CA VAL A 188 -8.76 2.82 -4.33
C VAL A 188 -9.73 3.20 -5.43
N SER A 189 -9.44 4.30 -6.12
CA SER A 189 -10.26 4.84 -7.21
C SER A 189 -9.77 4.40 -8.59
N LYS A 190 -8.48 4.10 -8.73
CA LYS A 190 -7.89 3.68 -10.00
C LYS A 190 -6.65 2.81 -9.81
N ILE A 191 -6.50 1.78 -10.63
CA ILE A 191 -5.30 0.95 -10.73
C ILE A 191 -4.87 0.92 -12.19
N SER A 192 -3.66 1.42 -12.47
CA SER A 192 -3.07 1.41 -13.81
C SER A 192 -1.76 0.62 -13.76
N LYS A 193 -1.76 -0.53 -14.44
CA LYS A 193 -0.56 -1.37 -14.61
C LYS A 193 0.25 -0.87 -15.81
N GLY A 194 1.55 -0.88 -15.70
CA GLY A 194 2.44 -0.50 -16.78
C GLY A 194 3.79 -0.03 -16.26
N ASN A 195 4.74 0.11 -17.17
CA ASN A 195 6.08 0.58 -16.83
C ASN A 195 6.02 2.00 -16.23
N ILE A 196 6.70 2.19 -15.11
CA ILE A 196 6.89 3.48 -14.46
C ILE A 196 8.28 4.01 -14.82
N ASP A 197 8.31 5.20 -15.42
CA ASP A 197 9.56 5.89 -15.69
C ASP A 197 10.31 6.17 -14.38
N ALA A 198 11.60 5.90 -14.35
CA ALA A 198 12.44 6.10 -13.16
C ALA A 198 12.43 7.56 -12.65
N SER A 199 12.25 8.54 -13.55
CA SER A 199 12.10 9.94 -13.18
C SER A 199 10.87 10.22 -12.30
N LYS A 200 9.81 9.40 -12.43
CA LYS A 200 8.62 9.49 -11.56
C LYS A 200 8.91 9.08 -10.12
N LEU A 201 9.90 8.22 -9.90
CA LEU A 201 10.26 7.68 -8.60
C LEU A 201 11.40 8.47 -7.93
N SER A 202 12.09 9.33 -8.69
CA SER A 202 13.21 10.09 -8.20
C SER A 202 12.80 11.48 -7.69
N ILE A 203 13.72 12.11 -6.95
CA ILE A 203 13.64 13.51 -6.57
C ILE A 203 14.29 14.32 -7.70
N PRO A 204 13.64 15.38 -8.22
CA PRO A 204 14.24 16.20 -9.25
C PRO A 204 15.58 16.81 -8.83
N ALA A 205 16.55 16.86 -9.75
CA ALA A 205 17.92 17.31 -9.46
C ALA A 205 18.02 18.78 -9.01
N ASP A 206 17.02 19.60 -9.36
CA ASP A 206 16.96 21.02 -8.98
C ASP A 206 16.40 21.25 -7.56
N TYR A 207 16.02 20.15 -6.82
CA TYR A 207 15.53 20.26 -5.45
C TYR A 207 16.69 20.24 -4.45
N LYS A 208 16.59 21.11 -3.45
CA LYS A 208 17.61 21.24 -2.40
C LYS A 208 17.27 20.38 -1.19
N LYS A 209 18.28 19.77 -0.57
CA LYS A 209 18.09 19.09 0.72
C LYS A 209 17.76 20.13 1.79
N PHE A 210 16.68 19.88 2.52
CA PHE A 210 16.29 20.68 3.69
C PHE A 210 17.11 20.23 4.89
N GLU A 211 17.91 21.14 5.45
CA GLU A 211 18.63 20.90 6.71
C GLU A 211 17.81 21.49 7.85
N GLN A 212 17.38 20.63 8.78
CA GLN A 212 16.86 21.12 10.06
C GLN A 212 18.04 21.70 10.84
N LYS A 213 17.97 22.99 11.14
CA LYS A 213 18.89 23.65 12.07
C LYS A 213 18.47 23.31 13.51
#